data_8efbf6ec501c29d1e42990f66e6edee8
#
_entry.id   8efbf6ec501c29d1e42990f66e6edee8
#
_cell.length_a   1.000
_cell.length_b   1.000
_cell.length_c   1.000
_cell.angle_alpha   90.00
_cell.angle_beta   90.00
_cell.angle_gamma   90.00
#
_symmetry.space_group_name_H-M   'P 1'
#
loop_
_entity.id
_entity.type
_entity.pdbx_description
1 polymer ?
#
loop_
_entity_poly.entity_id
_entity_poly.type
_entity_poly.pdbx_seq_one_letter_code
_entity_poly.pdbx_strand_id
1 'polypeptide(L)'
;MIKVLDCTLRDGGYINNWKFPQNQIIQILSSLDKANVDIVELGYINDKLPYDINSTIFDSIENIDRYYKSLLNNRQLVVMMNLFEFDLDNLPIRKDSIVSGIRLAFHKKNIDDALLVANKIIGLGYDLYFQPMVTKSYSDNDFISLINKVNNIDCFAFYVVDSFGSMSLESFSHFINIADDNLNESISLGYHSHNNMQLAFSNAISFCNKNFTRNILLDSSIYGMGRAAGNLNT
;
A
#
# COMPACT_ATOMS: atom_id res chain seq x y z
N MET A 1 0.68 -15.55 -8.89
CA MET A 1 0.29 -15.84 -7.48
C MET A 1 -0.49 -14.65 -6.96
N ILE A 2 -1.55 -14.91 -6.15
CA ILE A 2 -2.34 -13.86 -5.48
C ILE A 2 -1.79 -13.71 -4.06
N LYS A 3 -1.55 -12.47 -3.61
CA LYS A 3 -1.20 -12.13 -2.23
C LYS A 3 -2.21 -11.14 -1.68
N VAL A 4 -2.59 -11.31 -0.42
CA VAL A 4 -3.47 -10.39 0.31
C VAL A 4 -2.63 -9.47 1.18
N LEU A 5 -2.91 -8.17 1.10
CA LEU A 5 -2.36 -7.16 1.98
C LEU A 5 -3.46 -6.62 2.89
N ASP A 6 -3.27 -6.76 4.21
CA ASP A 6 -4.17 -6.13 5.18
C ASP A 6 -3.72 -4.69 5.46
N CYS A 7 -4.62 -3.74 5.29
CA CYS A 7 -4.40 -2.30 5.56
C CYS A 7 -5.23 -1.77 6.74
N THR A 8 -5.69 -2.64 7.63
CA THR A 8 -6.54 -2.27 8.77
C THR A 8 -5.88 -1.21 9.67
N LEU A 9 -4.61 -1.40 10.02
CA LEU A 9 -3.89 -0.50 10.92
C LEU A 9 -3.53 0.84 10.26
N ARG A 10 -3.50 0.90 8.94
CA ARG A 10 -3.24 2.15 8.21
C ARG A 10 -4.53 2.83 7.78
N ASP A 11 -5.30 2.22 6.90
CA ASP A 11 -6.49 2.85 6.32
C ASP A 11 -7.69 2.82 7.27
N GLY A 12 -7.81 1.77 8.08
CA GLY A 12 -8.76 1.72 9.18
C GLY A 12 -8.55 2.83 10.23
N GLY A 13 -7.35 3.37 10.32
CA GLY A 13 -7.01 4.49 11.18
C GLY A 13 -7.79 5.78 10.90
N TYR A 14 -8.33 5.97 9.71
CA TYR A 14 -9.22 7.10 9.41
C TYR A 14 -10.49 7.11 10.27
N ILE A 15 -10.91 5.96 10.83
CA ILE A 15 -12.12 5.86 11.67
C ILE A 15 -11.85 6.38 13.09
N ASN A 16 -10.63 6.17 13.61
CA ASN A 16 -10.27 6.46 15.01
C ASN A 16 -9.09 7.42 15.17
N ASN A 17 -8.71 8.16 14.11
CA ASN A 17 -7.54 9.03 14.05
C ASN A 17 -6.23 8.28 14.37
N TRP A 18 -6.09 7.05 13.84
CA TRP A 18 -4.95 6.13 14.05
C TRP A 18 -4.67 5.81 15.52
N LYS A 19 -5.64 6.01 16.39
CA LYS A 19 -5.52 5.67 17.81
C LYS A 19 -5.83 4.19 17.99
N PHE A 20 -4.78 3.40 17.98
CA PHE A 20 -4.80 1.98 18.31
C PHE A 20 -3.92 1.77 19.54
N PRO A 21 -4.50 1.42 20.71
CA PRO A 21 -3.69 1.02 21.87
C PRO A 21 -2.71 -0.09 21.50
N GLN A 22 -1.49 -0.02 22.03
CA GLN A 22 -0.42 -0.97 21.68
C GLN A 22 -0.86 -2.44 21.77
N ASN A 23 -1.61 -2.79 22.83
CA ASN A 23 -2.13 -4.15 22.99
C ASN A 23 -3.10 -4.56 21.85
N GLN A 24 -3.88 -3.63 21.29
CA GLN A 24 -4.74 -3.90 20.15
C GLN A 24 -3.91 -4.08 18.87
N ILE A 25 -2.88 -3.27 18.65
CA ILE A 25 -1.96 -3.47 17.52
C ILE A 25 -1.38 -4.88 17.58
N ILE A 26 -0.87 -5.28 18.75
CA ILE A 26 -0.30 -6.63 18.96
C ILE A 26 -1.32 -7.73 18.69
N GLN A 27 -2.57 -7.58 19.14
CA GLN A 27 -3.65 -8.55 18.91
C GLN A 27 -4.00 -8.66 17.43
N ILE A 28 -4.12 -7.53 16.70
CA ILE A 28 -4.39 -7.50 15.27
C ILE A 28 -3.26 -8.20 14.51
N LEU A 29 -2.00 -7.83 14.77
CA LEU A 29 -0.84 -8.44 14.13
C LEU A 29 -0.78 -9.96 14.37
N SER A 30 -1.00 -10.39 15.61
CA SER A 30 -1.04 -11.82 15.95
C SER A 30 -2.19 -12.58 15.25
N SER A 31 -3.35 -11.93 15.07
CA SER A 31 -4.49 -12.53 14.39
C SER A 31 -4.25 -12.65 12.89
N LEU A 32 -3.70 -11.62 12.26
CA LEU A 32 -3.33 -11.63 10.84
C LEU A 32 -2.22 -12.67 10.56
N ASP A 33 -1.27 -12.81 11.48
CA ASP A 33 -0.24 -13.86 11.40
C ASP A 33 -0.85 -15.26 11.45
N LYS A 34 -1.76 -15.54 12.38
CA LYS A 34 -2.47 -16.81 12.47
C LYS A 34 -3.36 -17.09 11.25
N ALA A 35 -3.93 -16.05 10.66
CA ALA A 35 -4.74 -16.14 9.44
C ALA A 35 -3.90 -16.32 8.15
N ASN A 36 -2.58 -16.34 8.26
CA ASN A 36 -1.67 -16.44 7.13
C ASN A 36 -1.84 -15.32 6.09
N VAL A 37 -2.14 -14.09 6.50
CA VAL A 37 -2.14 -12.92 5.62
C VAL A 37 -0.72 -12.66 5.12
N ASP A 38 -0.53 -12.45 3.83
CA ASP A 38 0.81 -12.39 3.21
C ASP A 38 1.58 -11.12 3.59
N ILE A 39 0.90 -9.97 3.58
CA ILE A 39 1.51 -8.66 3.81
C ILE A 39 0.63 -7.87 4.78
N VAL A 40 1.25 -7.17 5.72
CA VAL A 40 0.53 -6.29 6.66
C VAL A 40 1.06 -4.87 6.56
N GLU A 41 0.15 -3.93 6.34
CA GLU A 41 0.44 -2.50 6.37
C GLU A 41 0.25 -1.98 7.79
N LEU A 42 1.36 -1.70 8.47
CA LEU A 42 1.38 -1.41 9.90
C LEU A 42 0.83 -0.01 10.24
N GLY A 43 0.91 0.93 9.32
CA GLY A 43 0.47 2.30 9.52
C GLY A 43 1.15 3.27 8.59
N TYR A 44 1.20 4.55 9.00
CA TYR A 44 1.95 5.61 8.31
C TYR A 44 3.31 5.84 8.95
N ILE A 45 4.30 6.27 8.13
CA ILE A 45 5.48 6.98 8.65
C ILE A 45 5.33 8.48 8.37
N ASN A 46 5.50 9.29 9.43
CA ASN A 46 5.40 10.74 9.39
C ASN A 46 6.24 11.34 10.53
N ASP A 47 7.42 11.88 10.22
CA ASP A 47 8.37 12.42 11.19
C ASP A 47 8.05 13.84 11.67
N LYS A 48 6.97 14.44 11.15
CA LYS A 48 6.49 15.77 11.57
C LYS A 48 5.58 15.71 12.79
N LEU A 49 5.18 14.50 13.21
CA LEU A 49 4.32 14.26 14.35
C LEU A 49 5.11 13.54 15.45
N PRO A 50 4.90 13.88 16.74
CA PRO A 50 5.54 13.17 17.83
C PRO A 50 5.00 11.74 17.90
N TYR A 51 5.89 10.78 18.18
CA TYR A 51 5.50 9.38 18.35
C TYR A 51 4.58 9.18 19.56
N ASP A 52 3.51 8.41 19.35
CA ASP A 52 2.60 7.90 20.39
C ASP A 52 2.51 6.38 20.26
N ILE A 53 2.87 5.64 21.31
CA ILE A 53 2.83 4.17 21.33
C ILE A 53 1.42 3.59 21.11
N ASN A 54 0.38 4.40 21.31
CA ASN A 54 -1.02 4.05 21.06
C ASN A 54 -1.51 4.58 19.71
N SER A 55 -0.60 4.78 18.76
CA SER A 55 -0.90 5.24 17.41
C SER A 55 -0.19 4.38 16.38
N THR A 56 -0.82 4.24 15.20
CA THR A 56 -0.21 3.65 14.01
C THR A 56 0.34 4.70 13.04
N ILE A 57 0.61 5.92 13.53
CA ILE A 57 1.47 6.89 12.85
C ILE A 57 2.83 6.85 13.56
N PHE A 58 3.86 6.47 12.85
CA PHE A 58 5.21 6.28 13.38
C PHE A 58 6.11 7.42 12.90
N ASP A 59 6.91 7.95 13.80
CA ASP A 59 7.90 8.99 13.49
C ASP A 59 9.18 8.42 12.85
N SER A 60 9.43 7.11 13.01
CA SER A 60 10.63 6.45 12.51
C SER A 60 10.46 4.93 12.34
N ILE A 61 11.30 4.34 11.51
CA ILE A 61 11.39 2.87 11.34
C ILE A 61 11.95 2.22 12.60
N GLU A 62 12.89 2.88 13.28
CA GLU A 62 13.51 2.40 14.52
C GLU A 62 12.48 2.19 15.63
N ASN A 63 11.47 3.05 15.72
CA ASN A 63 10.39 2.88 16.69
C ASN A 63 9.51 1.68 16.34
N ILE A 64 9.25 1.43 15.07
CA ILE A 64 8.55 0.20 14.63
C ILE A 64 9.35 -1.04 15.05
N ASP A 65 10.63 -1.09 14.74
CA ASP A 65 11.48 -2.22 15.09
C ASP A 65 11.55 -2.43 16.61
N ARG A 66 11.72 -1.35 17.35
CA ARG A 66 11.81 -1.42 18.84
C ARG A 66 10.60 -2.09 19.49
N TYR A 67 9.40 -1.79 19.00
CA TYR A 67 8.16 -2.23 19.66
C TYR A 67 7.56 -3.49 19.07
N TYR A 68 7.86 -3.82 17.81
CA TYR A 68 7.14 -4.89 17.11
C TYR A 68 8.04 -6.01 16.55
N LYS A 69 9.37 -5.84 16.54
CA LYS A 69 10.30 -6.84 15.96
C LYS A 69 10.17 -8.24 16.57
N SER A 70 9.90 -8.32 17.87
CA SER A 70 9.76 -9.61 18.57
C SER A 70 8.45 -10.34 18.33
N LEU A 71 7.49 -9.71 17.66
CA LEU A 71 6.12 -10.22 17.55
C LEU A 71 5.83 -10.96 16.24
N LEU A 72 6.68 -10.81 15.23
CA LEU A 72 6.39 -11.26 13.88
C LEU A 72 7.56 -12.06 13.31
N ASN A 73 7.33 -13.33 13.08
CA ASN A 73 8.41 -14.26 12.73
C ASN A 73 8.57 -14.51 11.22
N ASN A 74 7.64 -14.16 10.32
CA ASN A 74 7.79 -14.49 8.89
C ASN A 74 6.86 -13.70 7.96
N ARG A 75 6.37 -12.52 8.34
CA ARG A 75 5.46 -11.74 7.50
C ARG A 75 6.16 -10.55 6.87
N GLN A 76 5.72 -10.21 5.67
CA GLN A 76 6.14 -9.00 5.01
C GLN A 76 5.38 -7.82 5.64
N LEU A 77 6.10 -6.94 6.32
CA LEU A 77 5.54 -5.70 6.87
C LEU A 77 5.88 -4.53 5.98
N VAL A 78 4.89 -3.70 5.73
CA VAL A 78 5.05 -2.47 4.98
C VAL A 78 4.44 -1.29 5.75
N VAL A 79 4.86 -0.09 5.40
CA VAL A 79 4.29 1.16 5.92
C VAL A 79 3.96 2.10 4.77
N MET A 80 2.93 2.92 4.94
CA MET A 80 2.59 3.97 3.99
C MET A 80 3.43 5.22 4.27
N MET A 81 3.94 5.82 3.22
CA MET A 81 4.55 7.14 3.19
C MET A 81 3.76 8.00 2.20
N ASN A 82 3.15 9.07 2.66
CA ASN A 82 2.65 10.10 1.75
C ASN A 82 3.81 10.97 1.29
N LEU A 83 3.83 11.26 0.00
CA LEU A 83 4.85 12.13 -0.58
C LEU A 83 4.90 13.47 0.18
N PHE A 84 6.09 13.90 0.62
CA PHE A 84 6.40 15.09 1.40
C PHE A 84 6.00 15.08 2.89
N GLU A 85 5.46 13.98 3.42
CA GLU A 85 5.12 13.88 4.84
C GLU A 85 6.22 13.27 5.72
N PHE A 86 7.31 12.79 5.09
CA PHE A 86 8.46 12.22 5.79
C PHE A 86 9.75 12.72 5.15
N ASP A 87 10.74 13.09 5.96
CA ASP A 87 12.06 13.45 5.48
C ASP A 87 12.89 12.19 5.16
N LEU A 88 13.24 12.03 3.90
CA LEU A 88 13.99 10.86 3.43
C LEU A 88 15.40 10.74 4.04
N ASP A 89 15.96 11.82 4.59
CA ASP A 89 17.24 11.76 5.28
C ASP A 89 17.10 11.06 6.66
N ASN A 90 15.87 10.96 7.17
CA ASN A 90 15.52 10.19 8.36
C ASN A 90 15.15 8.73 8.06
N LEU A 91 15.09 8.32 6.78
CA LEU A 91 14.83 6.94 6.42
C LEU A 91 16.13 6.12 6.46
N PRO A 92 16.30 5.17 7.41
CA PRO A 92 17.54 4.42 7.53
C PRO A 92 17.72 3.44 6.36
N ILE A 93 18.97 3.03 6.12
CA ILE A 93 19.23 1.89 5.24
C ILE A 93 18.55 0.66 5.86
N ARG A 94 17.74 -0.04 5.06
CA ARG A 94 17.13 -1.29 5.47
C ARG A 94 18.24 -2.33 5.71
N LYS A 95 18.36 -2.80 6.95
CA LYS A 95 19.27 -3.90 7.32
C LYS A 95 18.42 -5.04 7.89
N ASP A 96 18.35 -5.09 9.22
CA ASP A 96 17.58 -6.10 9.96
C ASP A 96 16.19 -5.59 10.39
N SER A 97 15.64 -4.57 9.71
CA SER A 97 14.32 -4.05 9.99
C SER A 97 13.23 -5.06 9.63
N ILE A 98 12.18 -5.12 10.45
CA ILE A 98 10.97 -5.89 10.13
C ILE A 98 10.17 -5.23 9.02
N VAL A 99 10.34 -3.92 8.79
CA VAL A 99 9.71 -3.23 7.66
C VAL A 99 10.48 -3.59 6.40
N SER A 100 9.81 -4.32 5.51
CA SER A 100 10.40 -4.77 4.25
C SER A 100 10.19 -3.77 3.12
N GLY A 101 9.12 -2.99 3.16
CA GLY A 101 8.77 -2.11 2.05
C GLY A 101 8.04 -0.84 2.46
N ILE A 102 8.13 0.13 1.57
CA ILE A 102 7.48 1.44 1.68
C ILE A 102 6.42 1.56 0.58
N ARG A 103 5.19 1.88 0.98
CA ARG A 103 4.08 2.18 0.08
C ARG A 103 4.05 3.69 -0.13
N LEU A 104 4.57 4.16 -1.26
CA LEU A 104 4.66 5.59 -1.57
C LEU A 104 3.38 6.06 -2.26
N ALA A 105 2.58 6.87 -1.56
CA ALA A 105 1.36 7.46 -2.08
C ALA A 105 1.58 8.89 -2.57
N PHE A 106 1.06 9.20 -3.76
CA PHE A 106 1.23 10.52 -4.38
C PHE A 106 0.10 10.86 -5.34
N HIS A 107 -0.08 12.16 -5.59
CA HIS A 107 -1.02 12.67 -6.59
C HIS A 107 -0.38 12.79 -7.97
N LYS A 108 -1.20 12.70 -9.02
CA LYS A 108 -0.79 12.81 -10.44
C LYS A 108 0.14 14.00 -10.73
N LYS A 109 -0.12 15.16 -10.12
CA LYS A 109 0.69 16.38 -10.32
C LYS A 109 2.14 16.26 -9.80
N ASN A 110 2.43 15.25 -8.99
CA ASN A 110 3.71 15.09 -8.29
C ASN A 110 4.47 13.83 -8.76
N ILE A 111 4.21 13.35 -9.97
CA ILE A 111 4.82 12.10 -10.50
C ILE A 111 6.34 12.18 -10.49
N ASP A 112 6.92 13.30 -10.94
CA ASP A 112 8.38 13.42 -11.07
C ASP A 112 9.06 13.45 -9.68
N ASP A 113 8.48 14.12 -8.70
CA ASP A 113 8.96 14.09 -7.32
C ASP A 113 8.82 12.69 -6.72
N ALA A 114 7.70 12.01 -6.99
CA ALA A 114 7.47 10.64 -6.51
C ALA A 114 8.51 9.66 -7.08
N LEU A 115 8.95 9.82 -8.33
CA LEU A 115 10.00 8.99 -8.93
C LEU A 115 11.37 9.25 -8.30
N LEU A 116 11.69 10.51 -7.94
CA LEU A 116 12.92 10.82 -7.21
C LEU A 116 12.93 10.17 -5.83
N VAL A 117 11.82 10.28 -5.10
CA VAL A 117 11.65 9.63 -3.79
C VAL A 117 11.69 8.11 -3.91
N ALA A 118 11.05 7.53 -4.93
CA ALA A 118 11.05 6.10 -5.21
C ALA A 118 12.47 5.55 -5.37
N ASN A 119 13.31 6.21 -6.17
CA ASN A 119 14.71 5.80 -6.36
C ASN A 119 15.50 5.84 -5.04
N LYS A 120 15.25 6.81 -4.17
CA LYS A 120 15.91 6.89 -2.85
C LYS A 120 15.45 5.75 -1.93
N ILE A 121 14.15 5.43 -1.89
CA ILE A 121 13.59 4.30 -1.13
C ILE A 121 14.23 2.98 -1.59
N ILE A 122 14.29 2.74 -2.90
CA ILE A 122 14.93 1.55 -3.49
C ILE A 122 16.43 1.50 -3.14
N GLY A 123 17.13 2.63 -3.27
CA GLY A 123 18.56 2.74 -2.94
C GLY A 123 18.88 2.47 -1.47
N LEU A 124 17.91 2.66 -0.57
CA LEU A 124 18.01 2.31 0.84
C LEU A 124 17.66 0.84 1.13
N GLY A 125 17.28 0.05 0.10
CA GLY A 125 17.04 -1.38 0.17
C GLY A 125 15.62 -1.79 0.53
N TYR A 126 14.63 -0.87 0.50
CA TYR A 126 13.23 -1.20 0.72
C TYR A 126 12.53 -1.61 -0.57
N ASP A 127 11.62 -2.58 -0.47
CA ASP A 127 10.67 -2.89 -1.55
C ASP A 127 9.75 -1.68 -1.78
N LEU A 128 9.67 -1.19 -3.01
CA LEU A 128 8.81 -0.06 -3.36
C LEU A 128 7.43 -0.54 -3.81
N TYR A 129 6.38 -0.05 -3.13
CA TYR A 129 4.98 -0.18 -3.55
C TYR A 129 4.50 1.18 -4.03
N PHE A 130 4.33 1.36 -5.33
CA PHE A 130 4.06 2.66 -5.93
C PHE A 130 2.57 2.90 -6.09
N GLN A 131 2.03 3.93 -5.42
CA GLN A 131 0.61 4.16 -5.19
C GLN A 131 0.12 5.47 -5.86
N PRO A 132 -0.13 5.51 -7.18
CA PRO A 132 -0.69 6.68 -7.85
C PRO A 132 -2.15 6.87 -7.43
N MET A 133 -2.39 7.78 -6.48
CA MET A 133 -3.74 8.06 -5.96
C MET A 133 -4.68 8.53 -7.06
N VAL A 134 -5.98 8.20 -6.90
CA VAL A 134 -7.07 8.61 -7.81
C VAL A 134 -6.78 8.17 -9.25
N THR A 135 -6.46 6.88 -9.46
CA THR A 135 -6.11 6.34 -10.79
C THR A 135 -7.15 6.72 -11.87
N LYS A 136 -8.44 6.77 -11.52
CA LYS A 136 -9.53 7.17 -12.43
C LYS A 136 -9.37 8.59 -13.01
N SER A 137 -8.53 9.44 -12.43
CA SER A 137 -8.28 10.81 -12.92
C SER A 137 -7.21 10.88 -14.03
N TYR A 138 -6.54 9.78 -14.32
CA TYR A 138 -5.55 9.73 -15.40
C TYR A 138 -6.25 9.54 -16.74
N SER A 139 -5.75 10.20 -17.80
CA SER A 139 -6.01 9.75 -19.16
C SER A 139 -5.18 8.51 -19.46
N ASP A 140 -5.58 7.73 -20.47
CA ASP A 140 -4.83 6.54 -20.87
C ASP A 140 -3.36 6.87 -21.17
N ASN A 141 -3.11 7.95 -21.91
CA ASN A 141 -1.76 8.40 -22.24
C ASN A 141 -0.94 8.76 -21.01
N ASP A 142 -1.53 9.44 -20.02
CA ASP A 142 -0.82 9.80 -18.78
C ASP A 142 -0.51 8.55 -17.95
N PHE A 143 -1.46 7.60 -17.91
CA PHE A 143 -1.29 6.36 -17.15
C PHE A 143 -0.23 5.45 -17.77
N ILE A 144 -0.26 5.29 -19.09
CA ILE A 144 0.79 4.56 -19.85
C ILE A 144 2.14 5.24 -19.69
N SER A 145 2.20 6.58 -19.79
CA SER A 145 3.44 7.34 -19.56
C SER A 145 4.03 7.10 -18.17
N LEU A 146 3.17 7.08 -17.13
CA LEU A 146 3.58 6.76 -15.77
C LEU A 146 4.13 5.33 -15.67
N ILE A 147 3.44 4.34 -16.24
CA ILE A 147 3.87 2.94 -16.24
C ILE A 147 5.23 2.79 -16.93
N ASN A 148 5.43 3.46 -18.08
CA ASN A 148 6.72 3.45 -18.78
C ASN A 148 7.87 4.02 -17.91
N LYS A 149 7.60 5.04 -17.09
CA LYS A 149 8.59 5.57 -16.14
C LYS A 149 8.88 4.55 -15.03
N VAL A 150 7.84 3.88 -14.50
CA VAL A 150 7.96 2.84 -13.46
C VAL A 150 8.73 1.62 -13.95
N ASN A 151 8.60 1.25 -15.22
CA ASN A 151 9.35 0.15 -15.83
C ASN A 151 10.88 0.35 -15.82
N ASN A 152 11.35 1.57 -15.58
CA ASN A 152 12.77 1.90 -15.52
C ASN A 152 13.33 1.96 -14.10
N ILE A 153 12.53 1.64 -13.08
CA ILE A 153 12.96 1.57 -11.68
C ILE A 153 12.69 0.17 -11.12
N ASP A 154 13.42 -0.22 -10.08
CA ASP A 154 13.23 -1.52 -9.40
C ASP A 154 11.99 -1.46 -8.46
N CYS A 155 10.81 -1.38 -9.08
CA CYS A 155 9.53 -1.31 -8.37
C CYS A 155 9.04 -2.73 -8.02
N PHE A 156 8.78 -2.99 -6.75
CA PHE A 156 8.22 -4.28 -6.31
C PHE A 156 6.76 -4.45 -6.74
N ALA A 157 5.94 -3.40 -6.58
CA ALA A 157 4.53 -3.43 -6.96
C ALA A 157 4.02 -2.05 -7.40
N PHE A 158 3.27 -2.03 -8.50
CA PHE A 158 2.53 -0.87 -8.99
C PHE A 158 1.04 -1.07 -8.77
N TYR A 159 0.34 -0.02 -8.34
CA TYR A 159 -1.06 -0.14 -7.94
C TYR A 159 -2.03 0.62 -8.84
N VAL A 160 -3.20 0.01 -9.06
CA VAL A 160 -4.43 0.72 -9.46
C VAL A 160 -5.17 1.08 -8.17
N VAL A 161 -5.37 2.39 -7.93
CA VAL A 161 -5.91 2.92 -6.68
C VAL A 161 -7.26 3.57 -6.90
N ASP A 162 -8.34 2.92 -6.47
CA ASP A 162 -9.70 3.48 -6.45
C ASP A 162 -9.94 4.27 -5.16
N SER A 163 -9.28 5.44 -5.05
CA SER A 163 -9.28 6.28 -3.85
C SER A 163 -10.65 6.72 -3.36
N PHE A 164 -11.67 6.70 -4.22
CA PHE A 164 -13.03 7.13 -3.89
C PHE A 164 -14.06 6.00 -3.94
N GLY A 165 -13.65 4.76 -4.25
CA GLY A 165 -14.58 3.64 -4.43
C GLY A 165 -15.60 3.90 -5.54
N SER A 166 -15.16 4.55 -6.62
CA SER A 166 -16.02 5.04 -7.70
C SER A 166 -15.76 4.39 -9.07
N MET A 167 -14.91 3.37 -9.12
CA MET A 167 -14.68 2.60 -10.33
C MET A 167 -15.80 1.59 -10.52
N SER A 168 -16.55 1.74 -11.65
CA SER A 168 -17.40 0.66 -12.16
C SER A 168 -16.52 -0.53 -12.58
N LEU A 169 -17.11 -1.70 -12.78
CA LEU A 169 -16.39 -2.88 -13.29
C LEU A 169 -15.69 -2.59 -14.62
N GLU A 170 -16.33 -1.81 -15.49
CA GLU A 170 -15.76 -1.39 -16.76
C GLU A 170 -14.53 -0.49 -16.58
N SER A 171 -14.65 0.58 -15.76
CA SER A 171 -13.53 1.48 -15.46
C SER A 171 -12.39 0.76 -14.77
N PHE A 172 -12.69 -0.12 -13.82
CA PHE A 172 -11.71 -0.96 -13.14
C PHE A 172 -10.97 -1.84 -14.15
N SER A 173 -11.72 -2.60 -14.99
CA SER A 173 -11.14 -3.50 -15.97
C SER A 173 -10.27 -2.76 -16.98
N HIS A 174 -10.69 -1.55 -17.41
CA HIS A 174 -9.93 -0.69 -18.30
C HIS A 174 -8.54 -0.37 -17.75
N PHE A 175 -8.43 0.18 -16.53
CA PHE A 175 -7.14 0.53 -15.92
C PHE A 175 -6.28 -0.69 -15.60
N ILE A 176 -6.90 -1.79 -15.16
CA ILE A 176 -6.17 -3.05 -14.92
C ILE A 176 -5.59 -3.60 -16.23
N ASN A 177 -6.33 -3.55 -17.33
CA ASN A 177 -5.83 -4.00 -18.64
C ASN A 177 -4.66 -3.12 -19.10
N ILE A 178 -4.80 -1.79 -19.03
CA ILE A 178 -3.70 -0.89 -19.40
C ILE A 178 -2.45 -1.20 -18.56
N ALA A 179 -2.62 -1.41 -17.25
CA ALA A 179 -1.49 -1.73 -16.37
C ALA A 179 -0.86 -3.09 -16.73
N ASP A 180 -1.67 -4.11 -16.94
CA ASP A 180 -1.18 -5.47 -17.25
C ASP A 180 -0.46 -5.52 -18.61
N ASP A 181 -1.00 -4.81 -19.62
CA ASP A 181 -0.45 -4.81 -20.98
C ASP A 181 0.87 -4.01 -21.10
N ASN A 182 1.13 -3.04 -20.22
CA ASN A 182 2.27 -2.13 -20.35
C ASN A 182 3.32 -2.25 -19.23
N LEU A 183 3.00 -2.85 -18.10
CA LEU A 183 3.91 -3.00 -16.97
C LEU A 183 4.86 -4.18 -17.18
N ASN A 184 6.15 -4.06 -16.84
CA ASN A 184 7.09 -5.17 -16.88
C ASN A 184 6.59 -6.35 -16.03
N GLU A 185 6.75 -7.58 -16.52
CA GLU A 185 6.26 -8.81 -15.84
C GLU A 185 6.86 -9.04 -14.45
N SER A 186 8.07 -8.53 -14.21
CA SER A 186 8.73 -8.61 -12.91
C SER A 186 8.05 -7.77 -11.82
N ILE A 187 7.27 -6.75 -12.21
CA ILE A 187 6.58 -5.86 -11.27
C ILE A 187 5.21 -6.45 -10.95
N SER A 188 4.91 -6.62 -9.68
CA SER A 188 3.59 -7.06 -9.21
C SER A 188 2.53 -6.00 -9.48
N LEU A 189 1.32 -6.41 -9.84
CA LEU A 189 0.19 -5.49 -10.00
C LEU A 189 -0.71 -5.53 -8.76
N GLY A 190 -0.91 -4.38 -8.14
CA GLY A 190 -1.75 -4.23 -6.96
C GLY A 190 -3.09 -3.55 -7.26
N TYR A 191 -4.09 -3.87 -6.45
CA TYR A 191 -5.39 -3.18 -6.45
C TYR A 191 -5.77 -2.76 -5.02
N HIS A 192 -5.96 -1.45 -4.84
CA HIS A 192 -6.48 -0.86 -3.62
C HIS A 192 -7.82 -0.20 -3.89
N SER A 193 -8.86 -0.60 -3.17
CA SER A 193 -10.23 -0.14 -3.42
C SER A 193 -10.93 0.35 -2.17
N HIS A 194 -11.62 1.50 -2.31
CA HIS A 194 -12.68 1.88 -1.38
C HIS A 194 -14.05 1.38 -1.87
N ASN A 195 -15.03 1.32 -0.97
CA ASN A 195 -16.31 0.63 -1.21
C ASN A 195 -17.53 1.56 -1.36
N ASN A 196 -17.32 2.79 -1.85
CA ASN A 196 -18.39 3.79 -1.94
C ASN A 196 -19.55 3.36 -2.84
N MET A 197 -19.26 2.76 -4.01
CA MET A 197 -20.29 2.20 -4.90
C MET A 197 -20.66 0.75 -4.55
N GLN A 198 -20.14 0.21 -3.46
CA GLN A 198 -20.31 -1.19 -3.04
C GLN A 198 -19.81 -2.21 -4.08
N LEU A 199 -18.83 -1.81 -4.89
CA LEU A 199 -18.25 -2.64 -5.95
C LEU A 199 -16.86 -3.20 -5.61
N ALA A 200 -16.31 -2.87 -4.43
CA ALA A 200 -14.96 -3.31 -4.06
C ALA A 200 -14.82 -4.85 -4.13
N PHE A 201 -15.82 -5.59 -3.63
CA PHE A 201 -15.80 -7.06 -3.66
C PHE A 201 -15.93 -7.62 -5.07
N SER A 202 -16.86 -7.11 -5.89
CA SER A 202 -17.05 -7.58 -7.28
C SER A 202 -15.83 -7.29 -8.16
N ASN A 203 -15.21 -6.11 -8.00
CA ASN A 203 -13.98 -5.76 -8.69
C ASN A 203 -12.81 -6.64 -8.22
N ALA A 204 -12.71 -6.93 -6.92
CA ALA A 204 -11.69 -7.84 -6.37
C ALA A 204 -11.83 -9.26 -6.93
N ILE A 205 -13.05 -9.80 -7.00
CA ILE A 205 -13.31 -11.12 -7.63
C ILE A 205 -12.90 -11.11 -9.10
N SER A 206 -13.25 -10.04 -9.84
CA SER A 206 -12.85 -9.89 -11.23
C SER A 206 -11.32 -9.84 -11.38
N PHE A 207 -10.64 -9.13 -10.46
CA PHE A 207 -9.17 -9.07 -10.42
C PHE A 207 -8.55 -10.43 -10.17
N CYS A 208 -9.02 -11.18 -9.18
CA CYS A 208 -8.49 -12.50 -8.85
C CYS A 208 -8.74 -13.55 -9.93
N ASN A 209 -9.82 -13.42 -10.68
CA ASN A 209 -10.19 -14.38 -11.73
C ASN A 209 -9.52 -14.10 -13.09
N LYS A 210 -8.84 -12.99 -13.25
CA LYS A 210 -8.10 -12.70 -14.47
C LYS A 210 -6.79 -13.51 -14.52
N ASN A 211 -6.46 -14.07 -15.67
CA ASN A 211 -5.23 -14.83 -15.87
C ASN A 211 -4.03 -13.91 -16.04
N PHE A 212 -3.38 -13.56 -14.92
CA PHE A 212 -2.14 -12.80 -14.92
C PHE A 212 -0.91 -13.70 -15.01
N THR A 213 0.11 -13.29 -15.75
CA THR A 213 1.44 -13.92 -15.78
C THR A 213 2.29 -13.48 -14.58
N ARG A 214 1.95 -12.32 -13.99
CA ARG A 214 2.63 -11.69 -12.86
C ARG A 214 1.99 -11.99 -11.50
N ASN A 215 2.68 -11.67 -10.41
CA ASN A 215 2.07 -11.65 -9.09
C ASN A 215 1.07 -10.51 -8.98
N ILE A 216 -0.04 -10.75 -8.28
CA ILE A 216 -1.04 -9.72 -7.98
C ILE A 216 -1.19 -9.56 -6.47
N LEU A 217 -1.47 -8.31 -6.06
CA LEU A 217 -1.65 -7.90 -4.68
C LEU A 217 -3.04 -7.30 -4.51
N LEU A 218 -3.79 -7.79 -3.54
CA LEU A 218 -5.12 -7.30 -3.24
C LEU A 218 -5.14 -6.71 -1.83
N ASP A 219 -5.44 -5.41 -1.74
CA ASP A 219 -5.59 -4.75 -0.46
C ASP A 219 -7.00 -4.99 0.12
N SER A 220 -7.05 -5.26 1.41
CA SER A 220 -8.29 -5.44 2.15
C SER A 220 -8.11 -4.99 3.60
N SER A 221 -9.19 -4.92 4.35
CA SER A 221 -9.14 -4.62 5.78
C SER A 221 -10.19 -5.40 6.55
N ILE A 222 -9.92 -5.67 7.83
CA ILE A 222 -10.87 -6.33 8.74
C ILE A 222 -12.14 -5.48 8.79
N TYR A 223 -13.29 -6.11 8.53
CA TYR A 223 -14.61 -5.46 8.44
C TYR A 223 -14.68 -4.29 7.45
N GLY A 224 -13.79 -4.23 6.46
CA GLY A 224 -13.76 -3.12 5.53
C GLY A 224 -13.39 -1.78 6.18
N MET A 225 -12.73 -1.79 7.33
CA MET A 225 -12.29 -0.56 8.01
C MET A 225 -11.44 0.30 7.07
N GLY A 226 -11.81 1.58 6.91
CA GLY A 226 -11.09 2.47 6.01
C GLY A 226 -11.74 3.83 5.90
N ARG A 227 -11.10 4.70 5.12
CA ARG A 227 -11.60 6.05 4.86
C ARG A 227 -12.97 6.02 4.19
N ALA A 228 -13.83 7.01 4.50
CA ALA A 228 -15.16 7.21 3.90
C ALA A 228 -16.05 5.96 4.01
N ALA A 229 -16.41 5.33 2.89
CA ALA A 229 -17.27 4.14 2.86
C ALA A 229 -16.51 2.83 3.16
N GLY A 230 -15.24 2.92 3.60
CA GLY A 230 -14.40 1.77 3.91
C GLY A 230 -13.74 1.15 2.68
N ASN A 231 -13.07 0.03 2.91
CA ASN A 231 -12.29 -0.74 1.95
C ASN A 231 -13.01 -2.03 1.53
N LEU A 232 -12.32 -2.84 0.74
CA LEU A 232 -12.69 -4.24 0.58
C LEU A 232 -12.67 -4.93 1.95
N ASN A 233 -13.78 -5.57 2.29
CA ASN A 233 -13.90 -6.37 3.50
C ASN A 233 -13.34 -7.78 3.26
N THR A 234 -12.48 -8.22 4.17
CA THR A 234 -11.98 -9.61 4.22
C THR A 234 -12.80 -10.48 5.14
#